data_df2c80152439a53811de79cb4698a000
#
_entry.id   df2c80152439a53811de79cb4698a000
#
_cell.length_a   1.000
_cell.length_b   1.000
_cell.length_c   1.000
_cell.angle_alpha   90.00
_cell.angle_beta   90.00
_cell.angle_gamma   90.00
#
_symmetry.space_group_name_H-M   'P 1'
#
loop_
_entity.id
_entity.type
_entity.pdbx_description
1 polymer ?
#
loop_
_entity_poly.entity_id
_entity_poly.type
_entity_poly.pdbx_seq_one_letter_code
_entity_poly.pdbx_strand_id
1 'polypeptide(L)'
;MSDNRNKHFYRGLFSRWRGWSLLVIILSGAQVALVLGSWLWSAANPESSIRAILSDGGIRWFFGSFVANLSSPLLAWILLLDIGAGACVYSGLWKAVSSVVCRSGCPKTAEATRYRSGIIAASVAVVVEAVVILLLVLPRHAILLSATGHLFPSSFSVSLIPIVAFMLLTAAIAYGLFCGIFHSYSDVVRCVLHGGNNLTVVLAVYILAMELWQMAVYVWN
;
A
#
# COMPACT_ATOMS: atom_id res chain seq x y z
N MET A 1 12.19 36.19 7.26
CA MET A 1 12.47 34.88 7.86
C MET A 1 11.54 33.73 7.38
N SER A 2 10.51 34.05 6.60
CA SER A 2 9.49 33.14 6.05
C SER A 2 9.92 32.38 4.78
N ASP A 3 10.80 32.97 3.96
CA ASP A 3 11.15 32.43 2.63
C ASP A 3 12.04 31.15 2.68
N ASN A 4 12.82 30.97 3.72
CA ASN A 4 13.74 29.81 3.83
C ASN A 4 13.02 28.51 4.25
N ARG A 5 11.88 28.60 4.96
CA ARG A 5 11.03 27.43 5.33
C ARG A 5 10.31 26.86 4.12
N ASN A 6 9.85 27.71 3.22
CA ASN A 6 9.18 27.27 2.01
C ASN A 6 10.13 26.53 1.06
N LYS A 7 11.38 26.99 0.93
CA LYS A 7 12.38 26.35 0.07
C LYS A 7 12.78 24.93 0.55
N HIS A 8 12.84 24.70 1.86
CA HIS A 8 13.08 23.35 2.42
C HIS A 8 11.89 22.41 2.24
N PHE A 9 10.66 22.93 2.37
CA PHE A 9 9.45 22.17 2.15
C PHE A 9 9.33 21.73 0.68
N TYR A 10 9.53 22.64 -0.26
CA TYR A 10 9.52 22.32 -1.70
C TYR A 10 10.65 21.37 -2.11
N ARG A 11 11.86 21.51 -1.56
CA ARG A 11 12.96 20.56 -1.83
C ARG A 11 12.62 19.13 -1.39
N GLY A 12 12.01 18.93 -0.24
CA GLY A 12 11.57 17.61 0.21
C GLY A 12 10.46 17.01 -0.67
N LEU A 13 9.51 17.82 -1.11
CA LEU A 13 8.48 17.41 -2.07
C LEU A 13 9.11 17.02 -3.42
N PHE A 14 9.96 17.86 -3.98
CA PHE A 14 10.62 17.62 -5.28
C PHE A 14 11.52 16.39 -5.28
N SER A 15 12.22 16.07 -4.18
CA SER A 15 13.04 14.86 -4.11
C SER A 15 12.18 13.59 -4.09
N ARG A 16 11.03 13.63 -3.45
CA ARG A 16 10.07 12.52 -3.38
C ARG A 16 9.42 12.26 -4.73
N TRP A 17 9.03 13.32 -5.45
CA TRP A 17 8.47 13.24 -6.80
C TRP A 17 9.50 12.73 -7.83
N ARG A 18 10.77 13.08 -7.69
CA ARG A 18 11.84 12.58 -8.57
C ARG A 18 12.00 11.07 -8.54
N GLY A 19 11.85 10.45 -7.36
CA GLY A 19 11.91 8.98 -7.25
C GLY A 19 10.75 8.29 -7.98
N TRP A 20 9.53 8.79 -7.76
CA TRP A 20 8.34 8.24 -8.40
C TRP A 20 8.32 8.47 -9.92
N SER A 21 8.73 9.65 -10.38
CA SER A 21 8.80 9.94 -11.82
C SER A 21 9.86 9.09 -12.53
N LEU A 22 11.00 8.82 -11.90
CA LEU A 22 11.99 7.90 -12.44
C LEU A 22 11.46 6.48 -12.55
N LEU A 23 10.73 5.99 -11.53
CA LEU A 23 10.10 4.68 -11.55
C LEU A 23 9.09 4.55 -12.72
N VAL A 24 8.24 5.55 -12.90
CA VAL A 24 7.27 5.58 -14.00
C VAL A 24 7.98 5.57 -15.37
N ILE A 25 9.04 6.36 -15.52
CA ILE A 25 9.83 6.43 -16.77
C ILE A 25 10.50 5.08 -17.05
N ILE A 26 11.11 4.47 -16.03
CA ILE A 26 11.78 3.16 -16.17
C ILE A 26 10.77 2.07 -16.55
N LEU A 27 9.62 2.00 -15.87
CA LEU A 27 8.58 1.01 -16.18
C LEU A 27 8.01 1.19 -17.59
N SER A 28 7.71 2.43 -17.96
CA SER A 28 7.21 2.74 -19.32
C SER A 28 8.27 2.42 -20.39
N GLY A 29 9.53 2.75 -20.13
CA GLY A 29 10.64 2.41 -21.02
C GLY A 29 10.83 0.89 -21.16
N ALA A 30 10.70 0.16 -20.06
CA ALA A 30 10.76 -1.31 -20.07
C ALA A 30 9.61 -1.93 -20.86
N GLN A 31 8.39 -1.38 -20.78
CA GLN A 31 7.25 -1.83 -21.60
C GLN A 31 7.53 -1.62 -23.09
N VAL A 32 7.99 -0.44 -23.48
CA VAL A 32 8.35 -0.15 -24.88
C VAL A 32 9.47 -1.09 -25.34
N ALA A 33 10.49 -1.30 -24.54
CA ALA A 33 11.59 -2.22 -24.85
C ALA A 33 11.11 -3.67 -25.01
N LEU A 34 10.17 -4.13 -24.17
CA LEU A 34 9.60 -5.46 -24.26
C LEU A 34 8.75 -5.62 -25.54
N VAL A 35 7.93 -4.61 -25.87
CA VAL A 35 7.11 -4.62 -27.08
C VAL A 35 7.96 -4.70 -28.33
N LEU A 36 8.94 -3.82 -28.45
CA LEU A 36 9.85 -3.77 -29.62
C LEU A 36 10.77 -5.00 -29.64
N GLY A 37 11.29 -5.42 -28.50
CA GLY A 37 12.18 -6.56 -28.36
C GLY A 37 11.48 -7.88 -28.73
N SER A 38 10.25 -8.10 -28.28
CA SER A 38 9.48 -9.30 -28.62
C SER A 38 9.16 -9.36 -30.12
N TRP A 39 8.82 -8.23 -30.73
CA TRP A 39 8.58 -8.14 -32.16
C TRP A 39 9.83 -8.41 -32.99
N LEU A 40 10.95 -7.76 -32.63
CA LEU A 40 12.23 -7.93 -33.33
C LEU A 40 12.74 -9.35 -33.23
N TRP A 41 12.64 -9.97 -32.03
CA TRP A 41 13.08 -11.35 -31.82
C TRP A 41 12.22 -12.35 -32.61
N SER A 42 10.91 -12.18 -32.57
CA SER A 42 9.99 -13.02 -33.37
C SER A 42 10.21 -12.89 -34.87
N ALA A 43 10.57 -11.68 -35.36
CA ALA A 43 10.92 -11.47 -36.75
C ALA A 43 12.26 -12.12 -37.15
N ALA A 44 13.25 -12.10 -36.25
CA ALA A 44 14.57 -12.66 -36.50
C ALA A 44 14.59 -14.20 -36.35
N ASN A 45 13.73 -14.76 -35.51
CA ASN A 45 13.66 -16.19 -35.20
C ASN A 45 12.22 -16.73 -35.32
N PRO A 46 11.71 -17.01 -36.52
CA PRO A 46 10.30 -17.43 -36.73
C PRO A 46 9.94 -18.75 -36.05
N GLU A 47 10.94 -19.61 -35.78
CA GLU A 47 10.75 -20.89 -35.09
C GLU A 47 10.76 -20.78 -33.55
N SER A 48 10.98 -19.58 -33.01
CA SER A 48 10.98 -19.39 -31.55
C SER A 48 9.56 -19.43 -31.01
N SER A 49 9.40 -19.93 -29.76
CA SER A 49 8.12 -19.93 -29.06
C SER A 49 7.71 -18.52 -28.56
N ILE A 50 8.54 -17.50 -28.81
CA ILE A 50 8.31 -16.13 -28.34
C ILE A 50 7.20 -15.45 -29.14
N ARG A 51 6.17 -14.99 -28.43
CA ARG A 51 5.03 -14.30 -29.05
C ARG A 51 5.27 -12.79 -29.15
N ALA A 52 5.17 -12.24 -30.33
CA ALA A 52 5.27 -10.80 -30.53
C ALA A 52 3.99 -10.10 -30.02
N ILE A 53 4.15 -9.10 -29.16
CA ILE A 53 3.02 -8.28 -28.68
C ILE A 53 2.41 -7.44 -29.81
N LEU A 54 3.22 -7.00 -30.79
CA LEU A 54 2.76 -6.26 -31.98
C LEU A 54 2.13 -7.13 -33.07
N SER A 55 1.92 -8.44 -32.83
CA SER A 55 1.12 -9.28 -33.71
C SER A 55 -0.38 -9.03 -33.49
N ASP A 56 -1.21 -9.41 -34.48
CA ASP A 56 -2.69 -9.31 -34.38
C ASP A 56 -3.22 -10.00 -33.12
N GLY A 57 -2.65 -11.16 -32.76
CA GLY A 57 -2.98 -11.88 -31.54
C GLY A 57 -2.54 -11.14 -30.28
N GLY A 58 -1.34 -10.56 -30.29
CA GLY A 58 -0.79 -9.80 -29.15
C GLY A 58 -1.58 -8.52 -28.89
N ILE A 59 -1.91 -7.77 -29.93
CA ILE A 59 -2.72 -6.55 -29.80
C ILE A 59 -4.11 -6.89 -29.27
N ARG A 60 -4.76 -7.92 -29.79
CA ARG A 60 -6.06 -8.37 -29.32
C ARG A 60 -6.02 -8.83 -27.87
N TRP A 61 -4.98 -9.57 -27.49
CA TRP A 61 -4.77 -9.99 -26.10
C TRP A 61 -4.58 -8.78 -25.18
N PHE A 62 -3.71 -7.84 -25.53
CA PHE A 62 -3.42 -6.67 -24.70
C PHE A 62 -4.70 -5.88 -24.37
N PHE A 63 -5.47 -5.50 -25.37
CA PHE A 63 -6.71 -4.74 -25.15
C PHE A 63 -7.82 -5.59 -24.52
N GLY A 64 -7.93 -6.86 -24.87
CA GLY A 64 -8.96 -7.75 -24.32
C GLY A 64 -8.72 -8.17 -22.88
N SER A 65 -7.46 -8.31 -22.48
CA SER A 65 -7.09 -8.78 -21.14
C SER A 65 -6.67 -7.65 -20.19
N PHE A 66 -6.63 -6.38 -20.66
CA PHE A 66 -6.12 -5.25 -19.88
C PHE A 66 -6.73 -5.15 -18.47
N VAL A 67 -8.07 -5.18 -18.39
CA VAL A 67 -8.77 -5.10 -17.10
C VAL A 67 -8.54 -6.35 -16.26
N ALA A 68 -8.53 -7.53 -16.89
CA ALA A 68 -8.29 -8.80 -16.21
C ALA A 68 -6.87 -8.88 -15.64
N ASN A 69 -5.89 -8.36 -16.36
CA ASN A 69 -4.49 -8.26 -15.92
C ASN A 69 -4.33 -7.42 -14.65
N LEU A 70 -5.15 -6.38 -14.49
CA LEU A 70 -5.14 -5.49 -13.32
C LEU A 70 -5.96 -6.01 -12.14
N SER A 71 -6.91 -6.93 -12.39
CA SER A 71 -7.84 -7.46 -11.40
C SER A 71 -7.16 -8.53 -10.53
N SER A 72 -6.24 -8.09 -9.66
CA SER A 72 -5.53 -8.98 -8.73
C SER A 72 -5.81 -8.58 -7.28
N PRO A 73 -5.71 -9.53 -6.32
CA PRO A 73 -5.82 -9.22 -4.88
C PRO A 73 -4.81 -8.17 -4.41
N LEU A 74 -3.68 -8.05 -5.11
CA LEU A 74 -2.62 -7.07 -4.81
C LEU A 74 -3.14 -5.63 -4.86
N LEU A 75 -4.04 -5.31 -5.80
CA LEU A 75 -4.63 -3.97 -5.88
C LEU A 75 -5.38 -3.61 -4.60
N ALA A 76 -6.25 -4.50 -4.15
CA ALA A 76 -7.02 -4.29 -2.90
C ALA A 76 -6.09 -4.18 -1.69
N TRP A 77 -5.04 -4.99 -1.62
CA TRP A 77 -4.06 -4.95 -0.54
C TRP A 77 -3.29 -3.63 -0.51
N ILE A 78 -2.83 -3.15 -1.66
CA ILE A 78 -2.11 -1.87 -1.77
C ILE A 78 -3.02 -0.71 -1.34
N LEU A 79 -4.29 -0.69 -1.79
CA LEU A 79 -5.26 0.33 -1.42
C LEU A 79 -5.52 0.36 0.08
N LEU A 80 -5.76 -0.80 0.68
CA LEU A 80 -6.02 -0.91 2.13
C LEU A 80 -4.81 -0.47 2.95
N LEU A 81 -3.60 -0.89 2.57
CA LEU A 81 -2.37 -0.49 3.25
C LEU A 81 -2.10 1.01 3.10
N ASP A 82 -2.38 1.61 1.93
CA ASP A 82 -2.22 3.05 1.71
C ASP A 82 -3.17 3.85 2.60
N ILE A 83 -4.42 3.41 2.74
CA ILE A 83 -5.40 4.01 3.66
C ILE A 83 -4.90 3.92 5.11
N GLY A 84 -4.47 2.74 5.56
CA GLY A 84 -3.98 2.54 6.92
C GLY A 84 -2.71 3.34 7.22
N ALA A 85 -1.74 3.33 6.30
CA ALA A 85 -0.50 4.09 6.44
C ALA A 85 -0.75 5.60 6.39
N GLY A 86 -1.62 6.07 5.49
CA GLY A 86 -2.01 7.47 5.39
C GLY A 86 -2.69 7.97 6.66
N ALA A 87 -3.56 7.16 7.26
CA ALA A 87 -4.19 7.48 8.53
C ALA A 87 -3.16 7.61 9.67
N CYS A 88 -2.16 6.73 9.73
CA CYS A 88 -1.05 6.81 10.69
C CYS A 88 -0.21 8.08 10.52
N VAL A 89 -0.01 8.53 9.29
CA VAL A 89 0.72 9.78 9.00
C VAL A 89 -0.11 11.00 9.40
N TYR A 90 -1.39 11.02 9.03
CA TYR A 90 -2.29 12.14 9.32
C TYR A 90 -2.53 12.32 10.82
N SER A 91 -2.80 11.25 11.56
CA SER A 91 -2.97 11.28 13.01
C SER A 91 -1.69 11.64 13.76
N GLY A 92 -0.51 11.55 13.12
CA GLY A 92 0.78 11.72 13.77
C GLY A 92 1.25 10.51 14.57
N LEU A 93 0.53 9.38 14.53
CA LEU A 93 0.91 8.14 15.21
C LEU A 93 2.29 7.66 14.79
N TRP A 94 2.65 7.80 13.51
CA TRP A 94 3.96 7.42 13.00
C TRP A 94 5.11 8.18 13.69
N LYS A 95 4.94 9.49 13.89
CA LYS A 95 5.91 10.32 14.62
C LYS A 95 5.97 9.95 16.11
N ALA A 96 4.79 9.62 16.66
CA ALA A 96 4.67 9.20 18.04
C ALA A 96 5.45 7.91 18.31
N VAL A 97 5.21 6.88 17.50
CA VAL A 97 5.89 5.59 17.63
C VAL A 97 7.39 5.76 17.37
N SER A 98 7.80 6.50 16.36
CA SER A 98 9.22 6.73 16.05
C SER A 98 9.94 7.46 17.16
N SER A 99 9.31 8.43 17.86
CA SER A 99 9.92 9.15 18.97
C SER A 99 10.10 8.26 20.20
N VAL A 100 9.20 7.33 20.45
CA VAL A 100 9.31 6.34 21.54
C VAL A 100 10.43 5.34 21.23
N VAL A 101 10.51 4.84 20.01
CA VAL A 101 11.52 3.87 19.58
C VAL A 101 12.92 4.49 19.55
N CYS A 102 13.04 5.72 19.02
CA CYS A 102 14.33 6.41 18.94
C CYS A 102 14.79 7.09 20.22
N ARG A 103 14.04 6.96 21.33
CA ARG A 103 14.38 7.59 22.63
C ARG A 103 14.66 9.09 22.57
N SER A 104 14.24 9.76 21.52
CA SER A 104 14.40 11.19 21.31
C SER A 104 13.35 11.91 22.16
N GLY A 105 13.74 12.31 23.36
CA GLY A 105 13.05 13.13 24.35
C GLY A 105 11.54 13.33 24.20
N CYS A 106 10.77 12.68 25.07
CA CYS A 106 9.36 13.01 25.27
C CYS A 106 9.23 14.49 25.69
N PRO A 107 8.36 15.31 25.11
CA PRO A 107 8.16 16.69 25.54
C PRO A 107 7.77 16.71 27.03
N LYS A 108 8.45 17.57 27.81
CA LYS A 108 8.34 17.60 29.28
C LYS A 108 7.15 18.40 29.82
N THR A 109 6.14 18.68 29.00
CA THR A 109 5.00 19.56 29.32
C THR A 109 3.66 18.81 29.31
N ALA A 110 2.56 19.50 29.59
CA ALA A 110 1.19 18.97 29.57
C ALA A 110 0.82 18.25 28.25
N GLU A 111 1.48 18.56 27.14
CA GLU A 111 1.39 17.83 25.88
C GLU A 111 1.88 16.37 25.99
N ALA A 112 2.83 16.09 26.88
CA ALA A 112 3.32 14.76 27.11
C ALA A 112 2.25 13.78 27.62
N THR A 113 1.33 14.28 28.44
CA THR A 113 0.23 13.45 29.00
C THR A 113 -0.76 13.06 27.90
N ARG A 114 -1.14 14.01 27.03
CA ARG A 114 -2.02 13.73 25.85
C ARG A 114 -1.36 12.76 24.89
N TYR A 115 -0.08 12.93 24.65
CA TYR A 115 0.71 12.06 23.79
C TYR A 115 0.77 10.61 24.32
N ARG A 116 1.00 10.44 25.63
CA ARG A 116 0.99 9.12 26.28
C ARG A 116 -0.40 8.47 26.24
N SER A 117 -1.47 9.22 26.52
CA SER A 117 -2.85 8.69 26.46
C SER A 117 -3.21 8.22 25.04
N GLY A 118 -2.82 8.97 24.01
CA GLY A 118 -3.01 8.56 22.63
C GLY A 118 -2.28 7.26 22.28
N ILE A 119 -1.01 7.11 22.69
CA ILE A 119 -0.24 5.87 22.44
C ILE A 119 -0.86 4.69 23.19
N ILE A 120 -1.27 4.88 24.45
CA ILE A 120 -1.92 3.83 25.23
C ILE A 120 -3.22 3.41 24.55
N ALA A 121 -4.07 4.36 24.12
CA ALA A 121 -5.32 4.05 23.43
C ALA A 121 -5.09 3.29 22.11
N ALA A 122 -4.10 3.69 21.30
CA ALA A 122 -3.73 2.98 20.10
C ALA A 122 -3.23 1.55 20.42
N SER A 123 -2.40 1.39 21.44
CA SER A 123 -1.92 0.07 21.87
C SER A 123 -3.05 -0.84 22.35
N VAL A 124 -3.99 -0.30 23.12
CA VAL A 124 -5.16 -1.04 23.60
C VAL A 124 -6.03 -1.48 22.42
N ALA A 125 -6.28 -0.60 21.45
CA ALA A 125 -7.04 -0.94 20.26
C ALA A 125 -6.41 -2.13 19.51
N VAL A 126 -5.10 -2.05 19.23
CA VAL A 126 -4.35 -3.13 18.55
C VAL A 126 -4.39 -4.44 19.36
N VAL A 127 -4.24 -4.38 20.67
CA VAL A 127 -4.29 -5.58 21.54
C VAL A 127 -5.68 -6.20 21.53
N VAL A 128 -6.73 -5.39 21.62
CA VAL A 128 -8.12 -5.88 21.55
C VAL A 128 -8.38 -6.58 20.22
N GLU A 129 -7.98 -5.97 19.11
CA GLU A 129 -8.11 -6.57 17.77
C GLU A 129 -7.30 -7.87 17.64
N ALA A 130 -6.06 -7.88 18.13
CA ALA A 130 -5.24 -9.08 18.14
C ALA A 130 -5.87 -10.21 18.94
N VAL A 131 -6.48 -9.91 20.09
CA VAL A 131 -7.21 -10.90 20.90
C VAL A 131 -8.43 -11.42 20.15
N VAL A 132 -9.20 -10.55 19.50
CA VAL A 132 -10.37 -10.97 18.68
C VAL A 132 -9.93 -11.90 17.54
N ILE A 133 -8.86 -11.55 16.85
CA ILE A 133 -8.31 -12.38 15.75
C ILE A 133 -7.84 -13.73 16.30
N LEU A 134 -7.15 -13.71 17.43
CA LEU A 134 -6.67 -14.93 18.11
C LEU A 134 -7.84 -15.85 18.48
N LEU A 135 -8.94 -15.30 19.02
CA LEU A 135 -10.14 -16.05 19.34
C LEU A 135 -10.85 -16.64 18.10
N LEU A 136 -10.71 -16.00 16.93
CA LEU A 136 -11.25 -16.50 15.67
C LEU A 136 -10.39 -17.59 15.01
N VAL A 137 -9.09 -17.67 15.39
CA VAL A 137 -8.13 -18.62 14.82
C VAL A 137 -7.88 -19.84 15.71
N LEU A 138 -7.89 -19.68 17.04
CA LEU A 138 -7.47 -20.72 18.02
C LEU A 138 -8.51 -21.81 18.35
N PRO A 139 -9.84 -21.59 18.34
CA PRO A 139 -10.79 -22.65 18.69
C PRO A 139 -10.72 -23.85 17.74
N ARG A 140 -11.10 -25.06 18.24
CA ARG A 140 -11.15 -26.30 17.45
C ARG A 140 -12.05 -26.24 16.21
N HIS A 141 -12.98 -25.28 16.16
CA HIS A 141 -13.83 -24.94 15.00
C HIS A 141 -13.58 -23.49 14.56
N ALA A 142 -12.32 -23.15 14.37
CA ALA A 142 -11.92 -21.79 14.03
C ALA A 142 -12.50 -21.38 12.67
N ILE A 143 -13.24 -20.27 12.65
CA ILE A 143 -13.95 -19.76 11.47
C ILE A 143 -12.98 -19.36 10.36
N LEU A 144 -11.77 -18.91 10.71
CA LEU A 144 -10.77 -18.42 9.77
C LEU A 144 -9.78 -19.48 9.28
N LEU A 145 -9.79 -20.69 9.88
CA LEU A 145 -8.95 -21.79 9.42
C LEU A 145 -9.58 -22.52 8.22
N SER A 146 -8.73 -23.21 7.45
CA SER A 146 -9.17 -24.14 6.41
C SER A 146 -9.99 -25.27 7.01
N ALA A 147 -10.88 -25.89 6.22
CA ALA A 147 -11.63 -27.09 6.61
C ALA A 147 -10.72 -28.25 7.06
N THR A 148 -9.46 -28.25 6.65
CA THR A 148 -8.41 -29.22 7.03
C THR A 148 -7.62 -28.81 8.26
N GLY A 149 -7.92 -27.67 8.91
CA GLY A 149 -7.20 -27.16 10.08
C GLY A 149 -5.84 -26.52 9.81
N HIS A 150 -5.46 -26.33 8.52
CA HIS A 150 -4.21 -25.70 8.17
C HIS A 150 -4.30 -24.17 8.11
N LEU A 151 -3.23 -23.49 8.56
CA LEU A 151 -3.08 -22.03 8.48
C LEU A 151 -2.86 -21.53 7.04
N PHE A 152 -2.30 -22.36 6.17
CA PHE A 152 -2.03 -22.05 4.75
C PHE A 152 -2.37 -23.27 3.87
N PRO A 153 -3.13 -23.08 2.76
CA PRO A 153 -3.96 -21.92 2.42
C PRO A 153 -5.24 -21.85 3.27
N SER A 154 -5.60 -20.69 3.80
CA SER A 154 -6.80 -20.48 4.59
C SER A 154 -7.38 -19.07 4.39
N SER A 155 -8.63 -18.83 4.83
CA SER A 155 -9.22 -17.50 4.84
C SER A 155 -8.39 -16.51 5.66
N PHE A 156 -7.74 -16.98 6.73
CA PHE A 156 -6.81 -16.18 7.53
C PHE A 156 -5.63 -15.67 6.71
N SER A 157 -4.98 -16.54 5.92
CA SER A 157 -3.80 -16.16 5.14
C SER A 157 -4.11 -15.09 4.07
N VAL A 158 -5.29 -15.17 3.45
CA VAL A 158 -5.74 -14.16 2.46
C VAL A 158 -6.12 -12.85 3.14
N SER A 159 -6.67 -12.92 4.36
CA SER A 159 -7.12 -11.74 5.12
C SER A 159 -6.01 -11.06 5.92
N LEU A 160 -4.79 -11.61 5.96
CA LEU A 160 -3.70 -11.10 6.81
C LEU A 160 -3.39 -9.61 6.49
N ILE A 161 -3.29 -9.24 5.23
CA ILE A 161 -3.01 -7.87 4.81
C ILE A 161 -4.18 -6.93 5.11
N PRO A 162 -5.45 -7.25 4.76
CA PRO A 162 -6.61 -6.50 5.23
C PRO A 162 -6.66 -6.31 6.75
N ILE A 163 -6.36 -7.34 7.52
CA ILE A 163 -6.33 -7.27 8.99
C ILE A 163 -5.28 -6.24 9.46
N VAL A 164 -4.05 -6.33 8.95
CA VAL A 164 -2.99 -5.37 9.31
C VAL A 164 -3.37 -3.95 8.93
N ALA A 165 -3.94 -3.74 7.74
CA ALA A 165 -4.40 -2.43 7.31
C ALA A 165 -5.50 -1.87 8.23
N PHE A 166 -6.45 -2.71 8.66
CA PHE A 166 -7.49 -2.34 9.60
C PHE A 166 -6.92 -1.99 10.98
N MET A 167 -5.97 -2.77 11.50
CA MET A 167 -5.28 -2.49 12.76
C MET A 167 -4.53 -1.15 12.72
N LEU A 168 -3.90 -0.82 11.60
CA LEU A 168 -3.24 0.47 11.44
C LEU A 168 -4.25 1.63 11.43
N LEU A 169 -5.39 1.45 10.77
CA LEU A 169 -6.44 2.45 10.69
C LEU A 169 -7.07 2.74 12.05
N THR A 170 -7.48 1.69 12.77
CA THR A 170 -8.10 1.81 14.08
C THR A 170 -7.14 2.37 15.12
N ALA A 171 -5.87 1.96 15.11
CA ALA A 171 -4.82 2.53 15.95
C ALA A 171 -4.64 4.02 15.68
N ALA A 172 -4.64 4.44 14.40
CA ALA A 172 -4.51 5.84 14.01
C ALA A 172 -5.69 6.68 14.48
N ILE A 173 -6.92 6.16 14.36
CA ILE A 173 -8.14 6.83 14.83
C ILE A 173 -8.15 6.92 16.36
N ALA A 174 -7.85 5.82 17.07
CA ALA A 174 -7.78 5.81 18.52
C ALA A 174 -6.74 6.83 19.03
N TYR A 175 -5.55 6.84 18.44
CA TYR A 175 -4.51 7.81 18.76
C TYR A 175 -5.02 9.27 18.58
N GLY A 176 -5.59 9.58 17.42
CA GLY A 176 -6.06 10.93 17.09
C GLY A 176 -7.17 11.44 18.02
N LEU A 177 -8.09 10.55 18.42
CA LEU A 177 -9.17 10.87 19.35
C LEU A 177 -8.61 11.15 20.78
N PHE A 178 -7.81 10.25 21.32
CA PHE A 178 -7.29 10.35 22.69
C PHE A 178 -6.16 11.39 22.82
N CYS A 179 -5.44 11.68 21.76
CA CYS A 179 -4.48 12.79 21.73
C CYS A 179 -5.17 14.16 21.59
N GLY A 180 -6.48 14.17 21.27
CA GLY A 180 -7.25 15.41 21.09
C GLY A 180 -6.89 16.15 19.79
N ILE A 181 -6.48 15.40 18.76
CA ILE A 181 -6.24 15.95 17.42
C ILE A 181 -7.58 16.02 16.65
N PHE A 182 -8.44 15.01 16.84
CA PHE A 182 -9.74 14.94 16.18
C PHE A 182 -10.82 15.55 17.09
N HIS A 183 -11.50 16.57 16.59
CA HIS A 183 -12.57 17.27 17.28
C HIS A 183 -13.94 17.06 16.62
N SER A 184 -13.96 16.57 15.38
CA SER A 184 -15.17 16.38 14.60
C SER A 184 -15.13 15.08 13.80
N TYR A 185 -16.32 14.58 13.41
CA TYR A 185 -16.42 13.45 12.47
C TYR A 185 -15.69 13.71 11.16
N SER A 186 -15.67 14.96 10.71
CA SER A 186 -14.95 15.34 9.50
C SER A 186 -13.45 15.11 9.61
N ASP A 187 -12.86 15.20 10.80
CA ASP A 187 -11.44 14.98 11.02
C ASP A 187 -11.11 13.48 10.90
N VAL A 188 -12.01 12.62 11.40
CA VAL A 188 -11.88 11.16 11.25
C VAL A 188 -12.00 10.76 9.77
N VAL A 189 -12.98 11.31 9.05
CA VAL A 189 -13.14 11.06 7.62
C VAL A 189 -11.91 11.53 6.82
N ARG A 190 -11.38 12.72 7.15
CA ARG A 190 -10.14 13.21 6.54
C ARG A 190 -8.94 12.31 6.85
N CYS A 191 -8.87 11.75 8.05
CA CYS A 191 -7.83 10.80 8.42
C CYS A 191 -7.87 9.55 7.53
N VAL A 192 -9.05 8.98 7.34
CA VAL A 192 -9.25 7.80 6.47
C VAL A 192 -8.90 8.12 5.00
N LEU A 193 -9.31 9.29 4.51
CA LEU A 193 -9.09 9.70 3.13
C LEU A 193 -7.68 10.24 2.86
N HIS A 194 -6.88 10.50 3.90
CA HIS A 194 -5.54 11.08 3.74
C HIS A 194 -4.56 10.16 3.00
N GLY A 195 -4.72 8.84 3.12
CA GLY A 195 -3.97 7.86 2.34
C GLY A 195 -4.05 8.13 0.84
N GLY A 196 -5.24 8.50 0.36
CA GLY A 196 -5.48 8.80 -1.04
C GLY A 196 -4.67 9.96 -1.66
N ASN A 197 -3.92 10.71 -0.87
CA ASN A 197 -3.10 11.82 -1.40
C ASN A 197 -1.93 11.33 -2.29
N ASN A 198 -1.43 10.11 -2.06
CA ASN A 198 -0.41 9.48 -2.90
C ASN A 198 -0.99 8.37 -3.79
N LEU A 199 -2.27 8.05 -3.63
CA LEU A 199 -2.95 6.92 -4.27
C LEU A 199 -2.81 6.94 -5.79
N THR A 200 -2.95 8.11 -6.42
CA THR A 200 -2.83 8.25 -7.88
C THR A 200 -1.46 7.79 -8.39
N VAL A 201 -0.39 8.14 -7.67
CA VAL A 201 0.97 7.75 -8.06
C VAL A 201 1.19 6.26 -7.82
N VAL A 202 0.72 5.74 -6.69
CA VAL A 202 0.79 4.31 -6.35
C VAL A 202 0.03 3.47 -7.38
N LEU A 203 -1.19 3.91 -7.76
CA LEU A 203 -1.99 3.26 -8.79
C LEU A 203 -1.31 3.31 -10.16
N ALA A 204 -0.74 4.44 -10.56
CA ALA A 204 -0.03 4.55 -11.83
C ALA A 204 1.15 3.58 -11.90
N VAL A 205 1.96 3.49 -10.84
CA VAL A 205 3.07 2.53 -10.75
C VAL A 205 2.57 1.10 -10.75
N TYR A 206 1.47 0.82 -10.02
CA TYR A 206 0.85 -0.52 -10.00
C TYR A 206 0.40 -0.95 -11.40
N ILE A 207 -0.33 -0.10 -12.13
CA ILE A 207 -0.81 -0.38 -13.48
C ILE A 207 0.38 -0.72 -14.40
N LEU A 208 1.40 0.13 -14.41
CA LEU A 208 2.58 -0.09 -15.25
C LEU A 208 3.34 -1.37 -14.88
N ALA A 209 3.48 -1.67 -13.59
CA ALA A 209 4.19 -2.85 -13.13
C ALA A 209 3.42 -4.15 -13.46
N MET A 210 2.10 -4.16 -13.25
CA MET A 210 1.26 -5.32 -13.54
C MET A 210 1.16 -5.59 -15.05
N GLU A 211 0.96 -4.55 -15.86
CA GLU A 211 0.97 -4.70 -17.31
C GLU A 211 2.32 -5.20 -17.82
N LEU A 212 3.43 -4.65 -17.33
CA LEU A 212 4.77 -5.13 -17.70
C LEU A 212 4.95 -6.62 -17.36
N TRP A 213 4.49 -7.04 -16.19
CA TRP A 213 4.55 -8.45 -15.76
C TRP A 213 3.73 -9.35 -16.67
N GLN A 214 2.48 -8.98 -16.94
CA GLN A 214 1.59 -9.76 -17.78
C GLN A 214 2.06 -9.81 -19.25
N MET A 215 2.59 -8.71 -19.77
CA MET A 215 3.21 -8.67 -21.10
C MET A 215 4.44 -9.61 -21.16
N ALA A 216 5.27 -9.62 -20.11
CA ALA A 216 6.38 -10.55 -20.04
C ALA A 216 5.90 -12.00 -20.03
N VAL A 217 4.90 -12.33 -19.21
CA VAL A 217 4.28 -13.67 -19.19
C VAL A 217 3.72 -14.06 -20.55
N TYR A 218 3.05 -13.14 -21.25
CA TYR A 218 2.49 -13.39 -22.60
C TYR A 218 3.57 -13.69 -23.63
N VAL A 219 4.69 -12.96 -23.58
CA VAL A 219 5.80 -13.11 -24.54
C VAL A 219 6.50 -14.48 -24.38
N TRP A 220 6.63 -14.98 -23.15
CA TRP A 220 7.37 -16.22 -22.87
C TRP A 220 6.51 -17.49 -22.72
N ASN A 221 5.18 -17.37 -22.72
CA ASN A 221 4.25 -18.51 -22.70
C ASN A 221 3.65 -18.74 -24.09
#